data_fd4e68ba08e1b06e02f711c088c5f01d
#
_entry.id   fd4e68ba08e1b06e02f711c088c5f01d
#
_cell.length_a   1.000
_cell.length_b   1.000
_cell.length_c   1.000
_cell.angle_alpha   90.00
_cell.angle_beta   90.00
_cell.angle_gamma   90.00
#
_symmetry.space_group_name_H-M   'P 1'
#
loop_
_entity.id
_entity.type
_entity.pdbx_description
1 polymer ?
#
loop_
_entity_poly.entity_id
_entity_poly.type
_entity_poly.pdbx_seq_one_letter_code
_entity_poly.pdbx_strand_id
1 'polypeptide(L)'
;GSEMCIRDRSNDVHTKHIIRSEGRMGLYYLEEGVSVRPSQVIYDRADSAFAEYDYKDVDFEEILKDYDWLHISGITPALSYNCRKMMDMAVKAAKKMGLTVSFDPNWRSTLWSFETARDVLSKYLPYVDVLIGIEPIHVYREDGTDVKDGLTMDPSFKDMDRVFKAIDEQYHMKAIARTVRYVHSGSNNSLKAFYYTNGETYESKTINFEIVDRVGGGDAFSSGLIYALMDNMTPEDTVNFAVASSVMKHAIRGDTNITCVDHIKRLMKNSSFDVQR
;
A
#
# COMPACT_ATOMS: atom_id res chain seq x y z
N GLY A 1 -12.52 20.83 -13.69
CA GLY A 1 -11.72 19.96 -12.86
C GLY A 1 -12.62 19.02 -12.08
N SER A 2 -12.21 17.79 -11.87
CA SER A 2 -12.99 16.89 -11.03
C SER A 2 -12.97 17.37 -9.57
N GLU A 3 -14.02 17.09 -8.80
CA GLU A 3 -14.06 17.37 -7.36
C GLU A 3 -12.88 16.73 -6.62
N MET A 4 -12.40 15.57 -7.07
CA MET A 4 -11.19 14.92 -6.55
C MET A 4 -9.97 15.82 -6.62
N CYS A 5 -9.68 16.46 -7.77
CA CYS A 5 -8.56 17.38 -7.90
C CYS A 5 -8.71 18.64 -7.02
N ILE A 6 -9.95 19.06 -6.73
CA ILE A 6 -10.22 20.18 -5.81
C ILE A 6 -9.88 19.75 -4.40
N ARG A 7 -10.35 18.56 -3.97
CA ARG A 7 -10.04 17.97 -2.67
C ARG A 7 -8.54 17.76 -2.48
N ASP A 8 -7.85 17.21 -3.48
CA ASP A 8 -6.42 16.95 -3.42
C ASP A 8 -5.63 18.25 -3.19
N ARG A 9 -5.90 19.29 -3.98
CA ARG A 9 -5.28 20.62 -3.80
C ARG A 9 -5.61 21.26 -2.46
N SER A 10 -6.82 21.07 -1.92
CA SER A 10 -7.20 21.59 -0.60
C SER A 10 -6.46 20.88 0.56
N ASN A 11 -5.80 19.77 0.28
CA ASN A 11 -4.95 19.02 1.21
C ASN A 11 -3.46 19.07 0.79
N ASP A 12 -3.05 20.10 0.06
CA ASP A 12 -1.69 20.33 -0.40
C ASP A 12 -1.10 19.21 -1.29
N VAL A 13 -1.97 18.40 -1.93
CA VAL A 13 -1.55 17.41 -2.91
C VAL A 13 -1.46 18.06 -4.29
N HIS A 14 -0.26 18.05 -4.85
CA HIS A 14 -0.02 18.60 -6.19
C HIS A 14 -0.68 17.78 -7.28
N THR A 15 -1.44 18.44 -8.16
CA THR A 15 -2.19 17.80 -9.25
C THR A 15 -1.62 18.16 -10.64
N LYS A 16 -0.40 18.71 -10.69
CA LYS A 16 0.22 19.18 -11.93
C LYS A 16 0.47 18.09 -12.97
N HIS A 17 0.69 16.85 -12.49
CA HIS A 17 0.97 15.68 -13.33
C HIS A 17 -0.25 14.80 -13.59
N ILE A 18 -1.46 15.23 -13.21
CA ILE A 18 -2.68 14.55 -13.61
C ILE A 18 -2.96 14.84 -15.08
N ILE A 19 -2.67 13.85 -15.92
CA ILE A 19 -2.93 13.92 -17.36
C ILE A 19 -4.42 13.73 -17.58
N ARG A 20 -5.00 14.55 -18.46
CA ARG A 20 -6.41 14.45 -18.86
C ARG A 20 -6.49 13.90 -20.27
N SER A 21 -7.29 12.87 -20.47
CA SER A 21 -7.56 12.27 -21.77
C SER A 21 -9.05 12.09 -21.97
N GLU A 22 -9.45 11.80 -23.19
CA GLU A 22 -10.81 11.40 -23.50
C GLU A 22 -11.12 10.00 -22.91
N GLY A 23 -12.39 9.72 -22.70
CA GLY A 23 -12.87 8.45 -22.17
C GLY A 23 -13.57 8.57 -20.84
N ARG A 24 -14.03 7.45 -20.32
CA ARG A 24 -14.75 7.39 -19.05
C ARG A 24 -13.80 7.30 -17.86
N MET A 25 -14.24 7.79 -16.72
CA MET A 25 -13.54 7.57 -15.44
C MET A 25 -13.80 6.15 -14.95
N GLY A 26 -12.79 5.48 -14.40
CA GLY A 26 -12.97 4.26 -13.64
C GLY A 26 -13.69 4.54 -12.33
N LEU A 27 -14.62 3.67 -11.95
CA LEU A 27 -15.45 3.82 -10.75
C LEU A 27 -15.31 2.61 -9.84
N TYR A 28 -15.71 2.76 -8.59
CA TYR A 28 -16.06 1.67 -7.70
C TYR A 28 -17.33 2.02 -6.92
N TYR A 29 -18.04 0.98 -6.51
CA TYR A 29 -19.24 1.10 -5.69
C TYR A 29 -19.02 0.31 -4.40
N LEU A 30 -19.18 0.96 -3.26
CA LEU A 30 -19.09 0.33 -1.94
C LEU A 30 -20.48 0.07 -1.40
N GLU A 31 -20.78 -1.20 -1.15
CA GLU A 31 -21.91 -1.60 -0.31
C GLU A 31 -21.40 -1.76 1.12
N GLU A 32 -21.81 -0.85 2.01
CA GLU A 32 -21.35 -0.86 3.40
C GLU A 32 -21.97 -2.04 4.17
N GLY A 33 -21.13 -2.79 4.85
CA GLY A 33 -21.52 -3.87 5.74
C GLY A 33 -21.38 -3.47 7.20
N VAL A 34 -22.30 -3.97 8.02
CA VAL A 34 -22.32 -3.71 9.48
C VAL A 34 -22.61 -5.01 10.22
N SER A 35 -21.96 -5.24 11.34
CA SER A 35 -22.16 -6.38 12.23
C SER A 35 -21.89 -7.71 11.50
N VAL A 36 -22.92 -8.48 11.21
CA VAL A 36 -22.84 -9.81 10.55
C VAL A 36 -22.79 -9.70 9.02
N ARG A 37 -23.10 -8.54 8.46
CA ARG A 37 -23.10 -8.31 7.01
C ARG A 37 -21.72 -7.80 6.56
N PRO A 38 -21.01 -8.51 5.67
CA PRO A 38 -19.74 -8.02 5.12
C PRO A 38 -19.96 -6.85 4.16
N SER A 39 -18.98 -5.95 4.06
CA SER A 39 -18.95 -4.95 3.00
C SER A 39 -18.61 -5.61 1.67
N GLN A 40 -19.14 -5.09 0.58
CA GLN A 40 -18.83 -5.52 -0.78
C GLN A 40 -18.39 -4.32 -1.62
N VAL A 41 -17.33 -4.53 -2.42
CA VAL A 41 -16.86 -3.50 -3.37
C VAL A 41 -17.00 -4.05 -4.79
N ILE A 42 -17.69 -3.28 -5.64
CA ILE A 42 -17.84 -3.57 -7.07
C ILE A 42 -16.95 -2.58 -7.83
N TYR A 43 -16.00 -3.09 -8.61
CA TYR A 43 -15.10 -2.27 -9.42
C TYR A 43 -15.55 -2.22 -10.87
N ASP A 44 -15.60 -1.01 -11.42
CA ASP A 44 -15.86 -0.72 -12.82
C ASP A 44 -14.70 0.10 -13.41
N ARG A 45 -13.59 -0.58 -13.72
CA ARG A 45 -12.32 0.02 -14.13
C ARG A 45 -11.92 -0.31 -15.58
N ALA A 46 -12.54 -1.30 -16.20
CA ALA A 46 -12.27 -1.68 -17.59
C ALA A 46 -12.59 -0.51 -18.52
N ASP A 47 -11.83 -0.39 -19.61
CA ASP A 47 -12.01 0.63 -20.66
C ASP A 47 -12.09 2.08 -20.12
N SER A 48 -11.47 2.33 -18.97
CA SER A 48 -11.36 3.68 -18.43
C SER A 48 -10.27 4.48 -19.13
N ALA A 49 -10.38 5.81 -19.12
CA ALA A 49 -9.36 6.71 -19.66
C ALA A 49 -7.96 6.40 -19.14
N PHE A 50 -7.83 5.97 -17.88
CA PHE A 50 -6.56 5.54 -17.31
C PHE A 50 -6.05 4.21 -17.89
N ALA A 51 -6.93 3.23 -18.07
CA ALA A 51 -6.57 1.92 -18.61
C ALA A 51 -6.16 1.99 -20.08
N GLU A 52 -6.80 2.88 -20.88
CA GLU A 52 -6.61 3.03 -22.32
C GLU A 52 -5.53 4.07 -22.69
N TYR A 53 -5.02 4.85 -21.71
CA TYR A 53 -4.03 5.90 -22.01
C TYR A 53 -2.76 5.35 -22.66
N ASP A 54 -2.29 5.99 -23.73
CA ASP A 54 -1.05 5.53 -24.41
C ASP A 54 0.18 5.89 -23.58
N TYR A 55 0.91 4.86 -23.15
CA TYR A 55 2.11 5.00 -22.34
C TYR A 55 3.24 5.77 -23.03
N LYS A 56 3.25 5.86 -24.37
CA LYS A 56 4.31 6.52 -25.15
C LYS A 56 4.33 8.02 -24.96
N ASP A 57 3.21 8.61 -24.53
CA ASP A 57 3.05 10.05 -24.33
C ASP A 57 3.51 10.49 -22.92
N VAL A 58 4.07 9.56 -22.12
CA VAL A 58 4.46 9.85 -20.72
C VAL A 58 5.98 9.94 -20.60
N ASP A 59 6.48 11.12 -20.21
CA ASP A 59 7.88 11.33 -19.85
C ASP A 59 8.05 11.26 -18.32
N PHE A 60 8.43 10.08 -17.83
CA PHE A 60 8.61 9.87 -16.39
C PHE A 60 9.86 10.56 -15.83
N GLU A 61 10.90 10.82 -16.62
CA GLU A 61 12.08 11.55 -16.14
C GLU A 61 11.70 13.02 -15.87
N GLU A 62 10.90 13.62 -16.75
CA GLU A 62 10.39 14.97 -16.53
C GLU A 62 9.39 15.03 -15.36
N ILE A 63 8.51 14.03 -15.22
CA ILE A 63 7.54 13.98 -14.11
C ILE A 63 8.25 13.85 -12.77
N LEU A 64 9.27 12.99 -12.68
CA LEU A 64 9.92 12.62 -11.41
C LEU A 64 11.06 13.52 -10.99
N LYS A 65 11.51 14.47 -11.80
CA LYS A 65 12.72 15.28 -11.56
C LYS A 65 12.73 16.09 -10.25
N ASP A 66 11.56 16.43 -9.74
CA ASP A 66 11.39 17.25 -8.52
C ASP A 66 11.01 16.40 -7.30
N TYR A 67 11.15 15.05 -7.37
CA TYR A 67 10.74 14.14 -6.31
C TYR A 67 11.87 13.22 -5.87
N ASP A 68 11.82 12.76 -4.61
CA ASP A 68 12.79 11.85 -3.99
C ASP A 68 12.22 10.44 -3.84
N TRP A 69 10.89 10.28 -4.02
CA TRP A 69 10.17 9.05 -3.74
C TRP A 69 9.08 8.77 -4.77
N LEU A 70 9.03 7.53 -5.26
CA LEU A 70 7.95 7.00 -6.07
C LEU A 70 7.24 5.88 -5.33
N HIS A 71 5.92 6.00 -5.12
CA HIS A 71 5.08 4.90 -4.64
C HIS A 71 4.26 4.31 -5.77
N ILE A 72 4.26 2.97 -5.89
CA ILE A 72 3.55 2.24 -6.93
C ILE A 72 2.66 1.14 -6.32
N SER A 73 1.56 0.84 -7.03
CA SER A 73 0.61 -0.20 -6.66
C SER A 73 0.47 -1.27 -7.72
N GLY A 74 0.42 -2.54 -7.31
CA GLY A 74 0.19 -3.70 -8.17
C GLY A 74 -1.20 -3.75 -8.83
N ILE A 75 -2.12 -2.86 -8.47
CA ILE A 75 -3.38 -2.68 -9.20
C ILE A 75 -3.10 -2.12 -10.61
N THR A 76 -2.20 -1.16 -10.73
CA THR A 76 -1.89 -0.48 -11.99
C THR A 76 -1.57 -1.45 -13.14
N PRO A 77 -0.59 -2.36 -13.03
CA PRO A 77 -0.24 -3.26 -14.13
C PRO A 77 -1.30 -4.33 -14.41
N ALA A 78 -2.29 -4.50 -13.52
CA ALA A 78 -3.40 -5.43 -13.70
C ALA A 78 -4.47 -4.88 -14.66
N LEU A 79 -4.56 -3.55 -14.82
CA LEU A 79 -5.66 -2.91 -15.55
C LEU A 79 -5.54 -3.05 -17.07
N SER A 80 -4.33 -2.92 -17.64
CA SER A 80 -4.11 -3.02 -19.07
C SER A 80 -2.64 -3.25 -19.44
N TYR A 81 -2.40 -3.54 -20.71
CA TYR A 81 -1.03 -3.58 -21.26
C TYR A 81 -0.35 -2.21 -21.16
N ASN A 82 -1.07 -1.13 -21.49
CA ASN A 82 -0.53 0.24 -21.41
C ASN A 82 -0.14 0.61 -19.97
N CYS A 83 -0.98 0.29 -18.98
CA CYS A 83 -0.68 0.49 -17.56
C CYS A 83 0.57 -0.30 -17.12
N ARG A 84 0.76 -1.52 -17.64
CA ARG A 84 1.97 -2.32 -17.42
C ARG A 84 3.21 -1.63 -17.94
N LYS A 85 3.14 -1.10 -19.17
CA LYS A 85 4.25 -0.35 -19.78
C LYS A 85 4.55 0.95 -19.06
N MET A 86 3.52 1.70 -18.64
CA MET A 86 3.71 2.90 -17.82
C MET A 86 4.45 2.57 -16.51
N MET A 87 4.07 1.50 -15.83
CA MET A 87 4.74 1.09 -14.59
C MET A 87 6.20 0.67 -14.85
N ASP A 88 6.47 -0.10 -15.92
CA ASP A 88 7.83 -0.45 -16.33
C ASP A 88 8.72 0.79 -16.55
N MET A 89 8.17 1.81 -17.20
CA MET A 89 8.88 3.08 -17.47
C MET A 89 9.10 3.87 -16.19
N ALA A 90 8.05 3.98 -15.35
CA ALA A 90 8.11 4.75 -14.11
C ALA A 90 9.20 4.21 -13.15
N VAL A 91 9.22 2.88 -12.90
CA VAL A 91 10.20 2.29 -11.97
C VAL A 91 11.64 2.38 -12.50
N LYS A 92 11.84 2.25 -13.83
CA LYS A 92 13.15 2.40 -14.45
C LYS A 92 13.65 3.84 -14.39
N ALA A 93 12.78 4.81 -14.66
CA ALA A 93 13.11 6.22 -14.55
C ALA A 93 13.44 6.59 -13.09
N ALA A 94 12.62 6.18 -12.13
CA ALA A 94 12.87 6.43 -10.70
C ALA A 94 14.22 5.85 -10.26
N LYS A 95 14.53 4.61 -10.65
CA LYS A 95 15.81 3.97 -10.29
C LYS A 95 17.01 4.66 -10.95
N LYS A 96 16.89 5.04 -12.24
CA LYS A 96 17.93 5.80 -12.96
C LYS A 96 18.22 7.14 -12.29
N MET A 97 17.20 7.80 -11.75
CA MET A 97 17.30 9.11 -11.09
C MET A 97 17.66 9.00 -9.60
N GLY A 98 17.75 7.78 -9.04
CA GLY A 98 18.12 7.57 -7.64
C GLY A 98 16.99 7.77 -6.63
N LEU A 99 15.73 7.79 -7.07
CA LEU A 99 14.59 7.87 -6.17
C LEU A 99 14.45 6.59 -5.34
N THR A 100 13.88 6.74 -4.15
CA THR A 100 13.40 5.60 -3.38
C THR A 100 12.08 5.12 -3.97
N VAL A 101 11.95 3.82 -4.21
CA VAL A 101 10.74 3.20 -4.77
C VAL A 101 10.06 2.34 -3.72
N SER A 102 8.82 2.65 -3.37
CA SER A 102 7.97 1.79 -2.54
C SER A 102 6.89 1.12 -3.37
N PHE A 103 6.59 -0.13 -3.04
CA PHE A 103 5.67 -0.98 -3.79
C PHE A 103 4.70 -1.71 -2.86
N ASP A 104 3.39 -1.52 -3.11
CA ASP A 104 2.32 -2.35 -2.57
C ASP A 104 1.83 -3.29 -3.69
N PRO A 105 2.10 -4.61 -3.62
CA PRO A 105 1.60 -5.60 -4.59
C PRO A 105 0.09 -5.59 -4.74
N ASN A 106 -0.64 -5.25 -3.69
CA ASN A 106 -2.07 -4.91 -3.69
C ASN A 106 -2.93 -5.82 -4.57
N TRP A 107 -2.68 -7.13 -4.53
CA TRP A 107 -3.33 -8.11 -5.38
C TRP A 107 -4.85 -8.12 -5.18
N ARG A 108 -5.56 -8.28 -6.29
CA ARG A 108 -7.01 -8.41 -6.33
C ARG A 108 -7.38 -9.59 -7.23
N SER A 109 -7.98 -10.63 -6.65
CA SER A 109 -8.43 -11.83 -7.37
C SER A 109 -9.44 -11.53 -8.48
N THR A 110 -10.13 -10.40 -8.41
CA THR A 110 -11.08 -9.93 -9.44
C THR A 110 -10.40 -9.34 -10.67
N LEU A 111 -9.11 -9.03 -10.63
CA LEU A 111 -8.37 -8.45 -11.76
C LEU A 111 -7.55 -9.50 -12.52
N TRP A 112 -6.91 -10.41 -11.80
CA TRP A 112 -6.05 -11.47 -12.38
C TRP A 112 -5.82 -12.63 -11.43
N SER A 113 -5.38 -13.78 -11.98
CA SER A 113 -5.04 -14.94 -11.16
C SER A 113 -3.83 -14.65 -10.27
N PHE A 114 -3.71 -15.43 -9.20
CA PHE A 114 -2.59 -15.31 -8.27
C PHE A 114 -1.23 -15.56 -8.98
N GLU A 115 -1.18 -16.57 -9.84
CA GLU A 115 0.01 -16.93 -10.60
C GLU A 115 0.42 -15.83 -11.59
N THR A 116 -0.54 -15.30 -12.36
CA THR A 116 -0.27 -14.19 -13.27
C THR A 116 0.20 -12.95 -12.53
N ALA A 117 -0.44 -12.63 -11.40
CA ALA A 117 -0.02 -11.51 -10.55
C ALA A 117 1.40 -11.72 -10.02
N ARG A 118 1.71 -12.92 -9.52
CA ARG A 118 3.03 -13.28 -9.01
C ARG A 118 4.12 -13.10 -10.07
N ASP A 119 3.90 -13.62 -11.26
CA ASP A 119 4.85 -13.52 -12.38
C ASP A 119 5.09 -12.08 -12.84
N VAL A 120 4.06 -11.27 -12.86
CA VAL A 120 4.17 -9.87 -13.30
C VAL A 120 4.77 -8.99 -12.20
N LEU A 121 4.25 -9.09 -10.98
CA LEU A 121 4.64 -8.19 -9.88
C LEU A 121 6.06 -8.45 -9.40
N SER A 122 6.53 -9.70 -9.43
CA SER A 122 7.90 -10.03 -9.05
C SER A 122 8.95 -9.38 -9.97
N LYS A 123 8.59 -9.03 -11.21
CA LYS A 123 9.50 -8.34 -12.15
C LYS A 123 9.85 -6.91 -11.72
N TYR A 124 9.03 -6.30 -10.86
CA TYR A 124 9.29 -4.96 -10.35
C TYR A 124 10.23 -4.95 -9.14
N LEU A 125 10.34 -6.05 -8.40
CA LEU A 125 11.10 -6.12 -7.14
C LEU A 125 12.56 -5.67 -7.26
N PRO A 126 13.30 -5.93 -8.37
CA PRO A 126 14.66 -5.40 -8.53
C PRO A 126 14.76 -3.87 -8.57
N TYR A 127 13.64 -3.18 -8.73
CA TYR A 127 13.56 -1.72 -8.72
C TYR A 127 13.01 -1.14 -7.41
N VAL A 128 12.61 -2.01 -6.47
CA VAL A 128 11.91 -1.63 -5.24
C VAL A 128 12.89 -1.55 -4.07
N ASP A 129 12.79 -0.51 -3.28
CA ASP A 129 13.52 -0.31 -2.03
C ASP A 129 12.67 -0.66 -0.80
N VAL A 130 11.36 -0.39 -0.85
CA VAL A 130 10.41 -0.62 0.26
C VAL A 130 9.23 -1.45 -0.22
N LEU A 131 9.07 -2.66 0.31
CA LEU A 131 8.00 -3.57 -0.04
C LEU A 131 6.90 -3.55 1.03
N ILE A 132 5.64 -3.30 0.62
CA ILE A 132 4.48 -3.23 1.52
C ILE A 132 3.51 -4.35 1.17
N GLY A 133 3.63 -5.47 1.88
CA GLY A 133 2.97 -6.73 1.52
C GLY A 133 3.94 -7.73 0.89
N ILE A 134 3.73 -9.01 1.14
CA ILE A 134 4.63 -10.08 0.69
C ILE A 134 3.98 -11.03 -0.31
N GLU A 135 2.72 -10.77 -0.69
CA GLU A 135 1.98 -11.56 -1.66
C GLU A 135 1.34 -10.68 -2.75
N PRO A 136 1.27 -11.16 -3.97
CA PRO A 136 1.94 -12.34 -4.52
C PRO A 136 3.32 -11.97 -5.11
N ILE A 137 4.38 -12.53 -4.57
CA ILE A 137 5.74 -12.38 -5.12
C ILE A 137 6.48 -13.72 -5.07
N HIS A 138 7.49 -13.89 -5.92
CA HIS A 138 8.36 -15.07 -5.87
C HIS A 138 9.44 -14.90 -4.82
N VAL A 139 9.52 -15.84 -3.88
CA VAL A 139 10.66 -15.97 -2.94
C VAL A 139 10.97 -17.46 -2.79
N TYR A 140 11.98 -17.94 -3.50
CA TYR A 140 12.28 -19.35 -3.58
C TYR A 140 13.40 -19.78 -2.62
N ARG A 141 13.24 -21.02 -2.08
CA ARG A 141 14.34 -21.77 -1.48
C ARG A 141 15.20 -22.41 -2.56
N GLU A 142 16.35 -22.94 -2.17
CA GLU A 142 17.25 -23.68 -3.09
C GLU A 142 16.56 -24.88 -3.75
N ASP A 143 15.60 -25.51 -3.09
CA ASP A 143 14.83 -26.64 -3.61
C ASP A 143 13.69 -26.22 -4.57
N GLY A 144 13.53 -24.93 -4.83
CA GLY A 144 12.50 -24.35 -5.70
C GLY A 144 11.12 -24.15 -5.05
N THR A 145 10.96 -24.48 -3.75
CA THR A 145 9.72 -24.19 -3.01
C THR A 145 9.67 -22.74 -2.57
N ASP A 146 8.46 -22.17 -2.41
CA ASP A 146 8.32 -20.79 -1.92
C ASP A 146 8.60 -20.73 -0.39
N VAL A 147 9.38 -19.76 0.03
CA VAL A 147 9.69 -19.53 1.46
C VAL A 147 8.42 -19.27 2.27
N LYS A 148 7.38 -18.74 1.63
CA LYS A 148 6.09 -18.42 2.26
C LYS A 148 5.16 -19.62 2.40
N ASP A 149 5.51 -20.78 1.82
CA ASP A 149 4.71 -22.00 1.96
C ASP A 149 4.56 -22.38 3.43
N GLY A 150 3.30 -22.63 3.82
CA GLY A 150 2.93 -22.90 5.20
C GLY A 150 2.70 -21.69 6.10
N LEU A 151 2.86 -20.44 5.60
CA LEU A 151 2.46 -19.26 6.37
C LEU A 151 0.95 -19.27 6.62
N THR A 152 0.58 -19.05 7.86
CA THR A 152 -0.82 -18.88 8.27
C THR A 152 -1.26 -17.42 8.10
N MET A 153 -2.58 -17.18 8.26
CA MET A 153 -3.12 -15.81 8.28
C MET A 153 -2.64 -15.01 9.51
N ASP A 154 -2.30 -15.69 10.60
CA ASP A 154 -1.65 -15.13 11.80
C ASP A 154 -0.27 -15.78 11.97
N PRO A 155 0.75 -15.28 11.26
CA PRO A 155 2.08 -15.82 11.33
C PRO A 155 2.77 -15.45 12.64
N SER A 156 3.63 -16.36 13.13
CA SER A 156 4.49 -16.04 14.27
C SER A 156 5.56 -14.99 13.87
N PHE A 157 6.11 -14.34 14.89
CA PHE A 157 7.27 -13.44 14.69
C PHE A 157 8.43 -14.16 13.98
N LYS A 158 8.71 -15.40 14.39
CA LYS A 158 9.78 -16.22 13.80
C LYS A 158 9.54 -16.53 12.33
N ASP A 159 8.29 -16.81 11.94
CA ASP A 159 7.95 -17.04 10.54
C ASP A 159 8.15 -15.79 9.70
N MET A 160 7.73 -14.64 10.23
CA MET A 160 7.89 -13.37 9.53
C MET A 160 9.36 -12.95 9.40
N ASP A 161 10.15 -13.12 10.45
CA ASP A 161 11.60 -12.85 10.41
C ASP A 161 12.30 -13.70 9.33
N ARG A 162 11.98 -15.00 9.30
CA ARG A 162 12.50 -15.91 8.27
C ARG A 162 12.14 -15.48 6.85
N VAL A 163 10.87 -15.10 6.63
CA VAL A 163 10.39 -14.70 5.31
C VAL A 163 11.00 -13.36 4.89
N PHE A 164 11.06 -12.39 5.78
CA PHE A 164 11.64 -11.08 5.48
C PHE A 164 13.12 -11.17 5.14
N LYS A 165 13.89 -11.97 5.89
CA LYS A 165 15.31 -12.23 5.58
C LYS A 165 15.50 -12.85 4.20
N ALA A 166 14.69 -13.83 3.84
CA ALA A 166 14.75 -14.44 2.52
C ALA A 166 14.37 -13.46 1.38
N ILE A 167 13.41 -12.55 1.62
CA ILE A 167 13.09 -11.49 0.65
C ILE A 167 14.28 -10.53 0.51
N ASP A 168 14.88 -10.13 1.62
CA ASP A 168 16.04 -9.21 1.61
C ASP A 168 17.26 -9.84 0.96
N GLU A 169 17.55 -11.10 1.24
CA GLU A 169 18.63 -11.87 0.58
C GLU A 169 18.46 -11.92 -0.94
N GLN A 170 17.21 -12.05 -1.42
CA GLN A 170 16.92 -12.16 -2.85
C GLN A 170 16.85 -10.81 -3.56
N TYR A 171 16.33 -9.75 -2.90
CA TYR A 171 15.95 -8.49 -3.56
C TYR A 171 16.63 -7.24 -2.98
N HIS A 172 17.36 -7.36 -1.87
CA HIS A 172 18.09 -6.26 -1.21
C HIS A 172 17.21 -5.07 -0.83
N MET A 173 16.17 -5.35 -0.05
CA MET A 173 15.18 -4.34 0.38
C MET A 173 15.71 -3.45 1.51
N LYS A 174 15.48 -2.14 1.43
CA LYS A 174 15.71 -1.23 2.57
C LYS A 174 14.71 -1.48 3.70
N ALA A 175 13.47 -1.81 3.31
CA ALA A 175 12.41 -2.09 4.27
C ALA A 175 11.34 -3.02 3.68
N ILE A 176 10.74 -3.85 4.55
CA ILE A 176 9.61 -4.72 4.20
C ILE A 176 8.56 -4.58 5.30
N ALA A 177 7.29 -4.46 4.94
CA ALA A 177 6.21 -4.43 5.91
C ALA A 177 5.07 -5.37 5.50
N ARG A 178 4.40 -5.97 6.49
CA ARG A 178 3.19 -6.79 6.29
C ARG A 178 2.21 -6.53 7.40
N THR A 179 0.97 -6.21 7.04
CA THR A 179 -0.15 -6.11 7.99
C THR A 179 -0.77 -7.48 8.27
N VAL A 180 -1.24 -7.69 9.49
CA VAL A 180 -2.08 -8.81 9.91
C VAL A 180 -3.36 -8.24 10.49
N ARG A 181 -4.49 -8.58 9.85
CA ARG A 181 -5.82 -8.09 10.25
C ARG A 181 -6.65 -9.24 10.78
N TYR A 182 -7.23 -9.01 11.96
CA TYR A 182 -8.20 -9.91 12.59
C TYR A 182 -9.60 -9.33 12.42
N VAL A 183 -10.49 -10.10 11.81
CA VAL A 183 -11.88 -9.71 11.58
C VAL A 183 -12.75 -10.31 12.66
N HIS A 184 -13.27 -9.51 13.57
CA HIS A 184 -14.15 -9.95 14.65
C HIS A 184 -15.62 -9.86 14.24
N SER A 185 -15.97 -8.83 13.45
CA SER A 185 -17.28 -8.64 12.83
C SER A 185 -17.17 -7.77 11.59
N GLY A 186 -18.29 -7.47 10.92
CA GLY A 186 -18.34 -6.52 9.80
C GLY A 186 -17.85 -5.12 10.16
N SER A 187 -17.96 -4.73 11.43
CA SER A 187 -17.63 -3.40 11.94
C SER A 187 -16.52 -3.39 13.01
N ASN A 188 -16.02 -4.54 13.49
CA ASN A 188 -14.95 -4.57 14.49
C ASN A 188 -13.78 -5.42 14.02
N ASN A 189 -12.59 -4.84 14.02
CA ASN A 189 -11.35 -5.49 13.61
C ASN A 189 -10.21 -5.17 14.58
N SER A 190 -9.15 -5.99 14.52
CA SER A 190 -7.85 -5.63 15.07
C SER A 190 -6.80 -5.63 13.95
N LEU A 191 -5.79 -4.79 14.09
CA LEU A 191 -4.68 -4.68 13.16
C LEU A 191 -3.36 -4.65 13.92
N LYS A 192 -2.40 -5.43 13.43
CA LYS A 192 -0.97 -5.31 13.73
C LYS A 192 -0.16 -5.38 12.44
N ALA A 193 1.12 -5.10 12.51
CA ALA A 193 2.04 -5.26 11.39
C ALA A 193 3.39 -5.77 11.85
N PHE A 194 4.08 -6.43 10.94
CA PHE A 194 5.50 -6.72 11.02
C PHE A 194 6.25 -5.80 10.07
N TYR A 195 7.43 -5.40 10.48
CA TYR A 195 8.31 -4.49 9.76
C TYR A 195 9.75 -5.00 9.85
N TYR A 196 10.46 -4.94 8.73
CA TYR A 196 11.85 -5.36 8.64
C TYR A 196 12.69 -4.23 8.06
N THR A 197 13.82 -3.98 8.68
CA THR A 197 14.84 -3.06 8.19
C THR A 197 16.19 -3.38 8.83
N ASN A 198 17.29 -3.14 8.12
CA ASN A 198 18.65 -3.32 8.62
C ASN A 198 18.92 -4.72 9.22
N GLY A 199 18.34 -5.78 8.66
CA GLY A 199 18.53 -7.15 9.13
C GLY A 199 17.67 -7.57 10.31
N GLU A 200 16.81 -6.70 10.83
CA GLU A 200 15.99 -6.94 12.03
C GLU A 200 14.50 -6.79 11.76
N THR A 201 13.71 -7.64 12.41
CA THR A 201 12.26 -7.64 12.34
C THR A 201 11.66 -7.00 13.59
N TYR A 202 10.63 -6.20 13.41
CA TYR A 202 9.87 -5.50 14.45
C TYR A 202 8.40 -5.84 14.32
N GLU A 203 7.69 -5.88 15.44
CA GLU A 203 6.25 -6.11 15.49
C GLU A 203 5.56 -4.93 16.17
N SER A 204 4.48 -4.43 15.59
CA SER A 204 3.69 -3.36 16.20
C SER A 204 2.83 -3.87 17.36
N LYS A 205 2.31 -2.93 18.16
CA LYS A 205 1.15 -3.20 19.00
C LYS A 205 -0.05 -3.63 18.14
N THR A 206 -0.90 -4.47 18.70
CA THR A 206 -2.21 -4.77 18.11
C THR A 206 -3.22 -3.73 18.56
N ILE A 207 -3.90 -3.06 17.63
CA ILE A 207 -4.94 -2.07 17.92
C ILE A 207 -6.29 -2.65 17.50
N ASN A 208 -7.25 -2.68 18.45
CA ASN A 208 -8.65 -3.00 18.17
C ASN A 208 -9.40 -1.71 17.82
N PHE A 209 -10.29 -1.75 16.83
CA PHE A 209 -11.03 -0.58 16.37
C PHE A 209 -12.37 -0.93 15.72
N GLU A 210 -13.30 0.03 15.79
CA GLU A 210 -14.55 0.01 15.06
C GLU A 210 -14.36 0.66 13.68
N ILE A 211 -15.01 0.08 12.66
CA ILE A 211 -14.93 0.53 11.28
C ILE A 211 -16.13 1.41 10.97
N VAL A 212 -15.87 2.66 10.63
CA VAL A 212 -16.82 3.58 10.01
C VAL A 212 -16.77 3.45 8.47
N ASP A 213 -15.55 3.39 7.91
CA ASP A 213 -15.32 3.15 6.49
C ASP A 213 -14.02 2.38 6.29
N ARG A 214 -14.08 1.34 5.45
CA ARG A 214 -12.96 0.41 5.25
C ARG A 214 -12.05 0.79 4.07
N VAL A 215 -12.54 1.65 3.16
CA VAL A 215 -11.79 2.03 1.94
C VAL A 215 -10.61 2.90 2.30
N GLY A 216 -9.45 2.65 1.68
CA GLY A 216 -8.22 3.43 1.92
C GLY A 216 -7.42 3.04 3.16
N GLY A 217 -7.84 2.03 3.95
CA GLY A 217 -7.08 1.59 5.14
C GLY A 217 -5.69 1.04 4.81
N GLY A 218 -5.54 0.31 3.68
CA GLY A 218 -4.24 -0.15 3.17
C GLY A 218 -3.37 1.01 2.70
N ASP A 219 -3.95 1.94 1.93
CA ASP A 219 -3.24 3.12 1.44
C ASP A 219 -2.79 4.02 2.59
N ALA A 220 -3.60 4.13 3.66
CA ALA A 220 -3.23 4.84 4.89
C ALA A 220 -2.09 4.17 5.65
N PHE A 221 -2.01 2.83 5.66
CA PHE A 221 -0.85 2.11 6.19
C PHE A 221 0.40 2.44 5.36
N SER A 222 0.31 2.34 4.04
CA SER A 222 1.42 2.60 3.12
C SER A 222 1.92 4.05 3.25
N SER A 223 1.02 5.03 3.27
CA SER A 223 1.38 6.44 3.44
C SER A 223 1.99 6.72 4.82
N GLY A 224 1.45 6.10 5.88
CA GLY A 224 2.00 6.21 7.23
C GLY A 224 3.41 5.62 7.33
N LEU A 225 3.66 4.47 6.69
CA LEU A 225 4.99 3.86 6.62
C LEU A 225 5.98 4.76 5.87
N ILE A 226 5.60 5.27 4.70
CA ILE A 226 6.44 6.17 3.90
C ILE A 226 6.75 7.45 4.68
N TYR A 227 5.75 8.05 5.31
CA TYR A 227 5.96 9.24 6.15
C TYR A 227 6.96 8.97 7.28
N ALA A 228 6.79 7.87 8.03
CA ALA A 228 7.66 7.53 9.14
C ALA A 228 9.12 7.29 8.70
N LEU A 229 9.30 6.67 7.52
CA LEU A 229 10.62 6.48 6.91
C LEU A 229 11.26 7.82 6.50
N MET A 230 10.49 8.74 5.89
CA MET A 230 10.98 10.06 5.51
C MET A 230 11.28 10.94 6.73
N ASP A 231 10.51 10.79 7.84
CA ASP A 231 10.72 11.48 9.11
C ASP A 231 11.83 10.83 9.99
N ASN A 232 12.48 9.76 9.49
CA ASN A 232 13.54 9.02 10.18
C ASN A 232 13.14 8.54 11.59
N MET A 233 11.91 8.06 11.76
CA MET A 233 11.43 7.48 13.01
C MET A 233 12.21 6.20 13.35
N THR A 234 12.26 5.84 14.64
CA THR A 234 12.81 4.53 15.04
C THR A 234 12.02 3.39 14.39
N PRO A 235 12.61 2.20 14.20
CA PRO A 235 11.88 1.08 13.58
C PRO A 235 10.58 0.73 14.31
N GLU A 236 10.58 0.73 15.66
CA GLU A 236 9.38 0.50 16.47
C GLU A 236 8.33 1.59 16.25
N ASP A 237 8.74 2.86 16.21
CA ASP A 237 7.82 3.96 15.98
C ASP A 237 7.29 3.92 14.54
N THR A 238 8.11 3.55 13.57
CA THR A 238 7.73 3.42 12.16
C THR A 238 6.57 2.44 11.98
N VAL A 239 6.70 1.21 12.51
CA VAL A 239 5.63 0.21 12.37
C VAL A 239 4.37 0.58 13.16
N ASN A 240 4.52 1.15 14.35
CA ASN A 240 3.38 1.59 15.16
C ASN A 240 2.67 2.79 14.52
N PHE A 241 3.39 3.74 13.93
CA PHE A 241 2.83 4.89 13.21
C PHE A 241 2.02 4.43 11.99
N ALA A 242 2.56 3.51 11.18
CA ALA A 242 1.88 2.98 10.02
C ALA A 242 0.58 2.26 10.39
N VAL A 243 0.58 1.43 11.45
CA VAL A 243 -0.63 0.78 11.97
C VAL A 243 -1.64 1.81 12.49
N ALA A 244 -1.19 2.79 13.29
CA ALA A 244 -2.06 3.83 13.81
C ALA A 244 -2.67 4.68 12.69
N SER A 245 -1.92 5.00 11.62
CA SER A 245 -2.43 5.71 10.43
C SER A 245 -3.56 4.93 9.75
N SER A 246 -3.36 3.62 9.56
CA SER A 246 -4.40 2.73 9.00
C SER A 246 -5.64 2.68 9.87
N VAL A 247 -5.48 2.53 11.18
CA VAL A 247 -6.60 2.47 12.14
C VAL A 247 -7.39 3.78 12.16
N MET A 248 -6.70 4.93 12.19
CA MET A 248 -7.35 6.25 12.12
C MET A 248 -8.19 6.41 10.86
N LYS A 249 -7.72 5.91 9.70
CA LYS A 249 -8.49 5.96 8.46
C LYS A 249 -9.82 5.22 8.58
N HIS A 250 -9.85 4.07 9.25
CA HIS A 250 -11.09 3.31 9.42
C HIS A 250 -12.16 4.04 10.24
N ALA A 251 -11.80 5.07 11.02
CA ALA A 251 -12.74 5.94 11.74
C ALA A 251 -13.23 7.16 10.90
N ILE A 252 -12.75 7.31 9.65
CA ILE A 252 -13.04 8.45 8.78
C ILE A 252 -13.87 7.95 7.59
N ARG A 253 -14.98 8.63 7.27
CA ARG A 253 -15.78 8.33 6.07
C ARG A 253 -15.07 8.73 4.79
N GLY A 254 -15.31 7.98 3.72
CA GLY A 254 -14.70 8.18 2.41
C GLY A 254 -13.34 7.47 2.29
N ASP A 255 -12.69 7.64 1.17
CA ASP A 255 -11.45 6.93 0.79
C ASP A 255 -10.16 7.68 1.20
N THR A 256 -10.28 8.91 1.67
CA THR A 256 -9.15 9.79 1.98
C THR A 256 -8.86 9.82 3.47
N ASN A 257 -7.59 9.68 3.84
CA ASN A 257 -7.15 9.82 5.23
C ASN A 257 -6.89 11.29 5.55
N ILE A 258 -7.88 11.97 6.11
CA ILE A 258 -7.83 13.41 6.48
C ILE A 258 -7.41 13.64 7.93
N THR A 259 -6.58 12.77 8.49
CA THR A 259 -6.02 12.94 9.83
C THR A 259 -4.67 13.66 9.80
N CYS A 260 -4.23 14.17 10.93
CA CYS A 260 -2.90 14.78 11.07
C CYS A 260 -1.94 13.89 11.86
N VAL A 261 -0.65 14.15 11.71
CA VAL A 261 0.46 13.42 12.36
C VAL A 261 0.29 13.36 13.87
N ASP A 262 -0.14 14.46 14.51
CA ASP A 262 -0.31 14.51 15.95
C ASP A 262 -1.42 13.58 16.46
N HIS A 263 -2.50 13.44 15.70
CA HIS A 263 -3.56 12.48 16.04
C HIS A 263 -3.05 11.04 15.98
N ILE A 264 -2.27 10.71 14.94
CA ILE A 264 -1.67 9.39 14.80
C ILE A 264 -0.69 9.12 15.94
N LYS A 265 0.21 10.07 16.26
CA LYS A 265 1.18 9.96 17.38
C LYS A 265 0.49 9.78 18.75
N ARG A 266 -0.69 10.39 18.94
CA ARG A 266 -1.49 10.18 20.17
C ARG A 266 -2.05 8.76 20.25
N LEU A 267 -2.60 8.24 19.14
CA LEU A 267 -3.10 6.87 19.10
C LEU A 267 -1.99 5.86 19.41
N MET A 268 -0.79 6.05 18.89
CA MET A 268 0.38 5.21 19.20
C MET A 268 0.69 5.14 20.71
N LYS A 269 0.49 6.25 21.43
CA LYS A 269 0.76 6.36 22.87
C LYS A 269 -0.39 5.84 23.75
N ASN A 270 -1.47 5.31 23.16
CA ASN A 270 -2.69 4.92 23.90
C ASN A 270 -3.25 6.07 24.78
N SER A 271 -3.10 7.32 24.35
CA SER A 271 -3.64 8.46 25.06
C SER A 271 -5.16 8.56 24.90
N SER A 272 -5.84 9.06 25.93
CA SER A 272 -7.29 9.17 26.10
C SER A 272 -8.08 9.39 24.80
N PHE A 273 -9.19 8.65 24.66
CA PHE A 273 -10.21 8.85 23.61
C PHE A 273 -11.22 9.96 23.97
N ASP A 274 -11.00 10.72 25.05
CA ASP A 274 -11.89 11.75 25.52
C ASP A 274 -11.78 13.02 24.67
N VAL A 275 -12.83 13.83 24.70
CA VAL A 275 -12.92 15.11 23.97
C VAL A 275 -11.77 16.02 24.40
N GLN A 276 -10.98 16.45 23.43
CA GLN A 276 -9.90 17.41 23.67
C GLN A 276 -10.45 18.83 23.48
N ARG A 277 -10.32 19.63 24.54
CA ARG A 277 -10.70 21.06 24.59
C ARG A 277 -9.47 21.94 24.47
#